data_e17ef3a3b052778254939dddb64295aa
#
_entry.id   e17ef3a3b052778254939dddb64295aa
#
_cell.length_a   1.000
_cell.length_b   1.000
_cell.length_c   1.000
_cell.angle_alpha   90.00
_cell.angle_beta   90.00
_cell.angle_gamma   90.00
#
_symmetry.space_group_name_H-M   'P 1'
#
loop_
_entity.id
_entity.type
_entity.pdbx_description
1 polymer ?
#
loop_
_entity_poly.entity_id
_entity_poly.type
_entity_poly.pdbx_seq_one_letter_code
_entity_poly.pdbx_strand_id
1 'polypeptide(L)'
;EGYIAYVWFEEASQFPGYRYVRNVKQTVLRGGGDLPTWTFLSYNPPISANAWVNRESKQPQEGRIVHRSHWTDAPRAWLGEAFIAVAEALKARNPKAYRHEYDGEATGTGANVIDPEIIEVRPITDEEREALDNIAHGVDAGSVHPWVHERVAYDMDEHVLWLLNEDSATGSEAHDTKTAPLLAERLEEWDEEDADLWCDSAAKGMILYYQQQGLHARKAYKQGVNSPSERVRWFNRLTKIVIDPNTCPLAAEQIPALEYVITPSGDITETLPKVDDDTLDAAGYAASVWIRQGL
;
A
#
# COMPACT_ATOMS: atom_id res chain seq x y z
N GLU A 1 41.95 16.81 7.09
CA GLU A 1 40.52 16.72 6.72
C GLU A 1 39.99 15.40 7.21
N GLY A 2 38.86 15.45 7.94
CA GLY A 2 38.20 14.25 8.46
C GLY A 2 37.03 13.85 7.59
N TYR A 3 36.56 12.59 7.73
CA TYR A 3 35.32 12.12 7.14
C TYR A 3 34.34 11.72 8.25
N ILE A 4 33.05 11.69 7.93
CA ILE A 4 32.00 11.25 8.84
C ILE A 4 31.79 9.75 8.62
N ALA A 5 32.15 8.91 9.60
CA ALA A 5 32.00 7.48 9.55
C ALA A 5 30.58 7.02 9.93
N TYR A 6 29.89 7.81 10.79
CA TYR A 6 28.59 7.47 11.34
C TYR A 6 27.63 8.64 11.22
N VAL A 7 26.39 8.32 10.88
CA VAL A 7 25.26 9.24 11.04
C VAL A 7 24.13 8.51 11.77
N TRP A 8 23.60 9.13 12.78
CA TRP A 8 22.50 8.58 13.57
C TRP A 8 21.30 9.53 13.54
N PHE A 9 20.18 9.03 13.10
CA PHE A 9 18.90 9.70 13.12
C PHE A 9 18.10 9.13 14.28
N GLU A 10 18.13 9.84 15.42
CA GLU A 10 17.31 9.51 16.57
C GLU A 10 15.89 10.03 16.35
N GLU A 11 14.90 9.30 16.86
CA GLU A 11 13.48 9.61 16.65
C GLU A 11 13.15 9.82 15.15
N ALA A 12 13.62 8.89 14.32
CA ALA A 12 13.53 9.00 12.85
C ALA A 12 12.08 9.18 12.35
N SER A 13 11.10 8.70 13.10
CA SER A 13 9.67 8.88 12.82
C SER A 13 9.21 10.34 12.79
N GLN A 14 9.92 11.24 13.44
CA GLN A 14 9.61 12.69 13.46
C GLN A 14 10.03 13.42 12.18
N PHE A 15 10.86 12.81 11.35
CA PHE A 15 11.20 13.40 10.06
C PHE A 15 10.01 13.25 9.09
N PRO A 16 9.78 14.24 8.20
CA PRO A 16 8.63 14.22 7.29
C PRO A 16 8.66 13.09 6.24
N GLY A 17 9.77 12.36 6.11
CA GLY A 17 9.88 11.23 5.18
C GLY A 17 11.33 10.83 4.90
N TYR A 18 11.56 9.66 4.32
CA TYR A 18 12.89 9.12 4.02
C TYR A 18 13.74 10.03 3.10
N ARG A 19 13.09 10.84 2.26
CA ARG A 19 13.80 11.83 1.43
C ARG A 19 14.67 12.77 2.26
N TYR A 20 14.23 13.17 3.45
CA TYR A 20 15.02 14.04 4.35
C TYR A 20 16.25 13.31 4.90
N VAL A 21 16.09 12.06 5.31
CA VAL A 21 17.20 11.20 5.73
C VAL A 21 18.20 11.05 4.58
N ARG A 22 17.73 10.76 3.37
CA ARG A 22 18.57 10.63 2.18
C ARG A 22 19.35 11.90 1.86
N ASN A 23 18.73 13.07 1.96
CA ASN A 23 19.40 14.36 1.72
C ASN A 23 20.55 14.59 2.71
N VAL A 24 20.34 14.30 4.00
CA VAL A 24 21.41 14.39 5.01
C VAL A 24 22.51 13.38 4.72
N LYS A 25 22.17 12.13 4.40
CA LYS A 25 23.15 11.09 4.02
C LYS A 25 24.05 11.54 2.87
N GLN A 26 23.47 12.11 1.82
CA GLN A 26 24.24 12.62 0.67
C GLN A 26 25.25 13.70 1.05
N THR A 27 24.96 14.46 2.13
CA THR A 27 25.87 15.50 2.60
C THR A 27 26.96 14.95 3.51
N VAL A 28 26.60 14.07 4.46
CA VAL A 28 27.52 13.63 5.52
C VAL A 28 28.40 12.46 5.11
N LEU A 29 27.98 11.62 4.17
CA LEU A 29 28.72 10.44 3.73
C LEU A 29 29.71 10.73 2.59
N ARG A 30 30.13 11.99 2.42
CA ARG A 30 31.11 12.39 1.40
C ARG A 30 32.53 12.35 1.96
N GLY A 31 33.50 12.03 1.10
CA GLY A 31 34.92 12.21 1.39
C GLY A 31 35.61 11.06 2.10
N GLY A 32 34.91 9.95 2.35
CA GLY A 32 35.48 8.76 3.01
C GLY A 32 36.32 7.84 2.10
N GLY A 33 36.27 8.02 0.78
CA GLY A 33 36.84 7.06 -0.18
C GLY A 33 36.28 5.66 0.04
N ASP A 34 37.14 4.66 0.18
CA ASP A 34 36.72 3.26 0.45
C ASP A 34 36.49 2.95 1.93
N LEU A 35 36.52 3.95 2.80
CA LEU A 35 36.27 3.76 4.23
C LEU A 35 34.79 3.48 4.52
N PRO A 36 34.50 2.53 5.43
CA PRO A 36 33.11 2.17 5.73
C PRO A 36 32.36 3.33 6.40
N THR A 37 31.14 3.54 5.95
CA THR A 37 30.21 4.52 6.53
C THR A 37 28.93 3.81 6.99
N TRP A 38 28.40 4.22 8.13
CA TRP A 38 27.24 3.61 8.75
C TRP A 38 26.13 4.64 8.96
N THR A 39 24.91 4.23 8.70
CA THR A 39 23.72 5.03 9.00
C THR A 39 22.84 4.26 9.97
N PHE A 40 22.48 4.90 11.08
CA PHE A 40 21.59 4.35 12.08
C PHE A 40 20.30 5.18 12.11
N LEU A 41 19.16 4.50 12.18
CA LEU A 41 17.87 5.08 12.43
C LEU A 41 17.28 4.39 13.65
N SER A 42 16.92 5.17 14.68
CA SER A 42 16.20 4.66 15.85
C SER A 42 14.87 5.39 15.98
N TYR A 43 13.82 4.65 16.28
CA TYR A 43 12.48 5.22 16.47
C TYR A 43 11.56 4.23 17.19
N ASN A 44 10.56 4.75 17.88
CA ASN A 44 9.41 3.99 18.29
C ASN A 44 8.43 3.93 17.09
N PRO A 45 8.00 2.74 16.65
CA PRO A 45 7.12 2.63 15.50
C PRO A 45 5.84 3.42 15.69
N PRO A 46 5.49 4.34 14.76
CA PRO A 46 4.17 4.97 14.78
C PRO A 46 3.04 3.95 14.70
N ILE A 47 1.86 4.32 15.22
CA ILE A 47 0.69 3.44 15.26
C ILE A 47 0.21 3.05 13.85
N SER A 48 0.30 3.96 12.87
CA SER A 48 -0.06 3.68 11.48
C SER A 48 0.97 2.79 10.79
N ALA A 49 0.53 1.70 10.20
CA ALA A 49 1.37 0.82 9.37
C ALA A 49 1.96 1.59 8.16
N ASN A 50 1.25 2.62 7.68
CA ASN A 50 1.62 3.46 6.55
C ASN A 50 2.60 4.58 6.90
N ALA A 51 2.98 4.75 8.17
CA ALA A 51 4.04 5.70 8.51
C ALA A 51 5.33 5.34 7.75
N TRP A 52 6.00 6.36 7.20
CA TRP A 52 7.15 6.15 6.30
C TRP A 52 8.25 5.28 6.91
N VAL A 53 8.52 5.40 8.22
CA VAL A 53 9.52 4.56 8.91
C VAL A 53 9.11 3.09 8.96
N ASN A 54 7.81 2.80 9.16
CA ASN A 54 7.27 1.45 9.21
C ASN A 54 7.35 0.78 7.82
N ARG A 55 7.04 1.53 6.75
CA ARG A 55 7.19 1.07 5.38
C ARG A 55 8.66 0.88 5.00
N GLU A 56 9.50 1.90 5.27
CA GLU A 56 10.93 1.86 4.94
C GLU A 56 11.65 0.68 5.61
N SER A 57 11.28 0.32 6.85
CA SER A 57 11.88 -0.81 7.55
C SER A 57 11.54 -2.17 6.93
N LYS A 58 10.45 -2.27 6.19
CA LYS A 58 10.03 -3.50 5.50
C LYS A 58 10.67 -3.66 4.12
N GLN A 59 11.17 -2.57 3.53
CA GLN A 59 11.76 -2.61 2.19
C GLN A 59 13.08 -3.39 2.18
N PRO A 60 13.24 -4.44 1.37
CA PRO A 60 14.50 -5.14 1.22
C PRO A 60 15.56 -4.19 0.66
N GLN A 61 16.72 -4.13 1.32
CA GLN A 61 17.86 -3.35 0.85
C GLN A 61 19.15 -4.06 1.22
N GLU A 62 20.04 -4.21 0.26
CA GLU A 62 21.36 -4.79 0.50
C GLU A 62 22.14 -3.98 1.56
N GLY A 63 22.74 -4.67 2.51
CA GLY A 63 23.49 -4.05 3.61
C GLY A 63 22.64 -3.43 4.71
N ARG A 64 21.31 -3.55 4.66
CA ARG A 64 20.41 -3.11 5.72
C ARG A 64 20.19 -4.23 6.75
N ILE A 65 20.27 -3.85 8.03
CA ILE A 65 19.87 -4.70 9.16
C ILE A 65 18.73 -3.97 9.88
N VAL A 66 17.61 -4.66 10.06
CA VAL A 66 16.49 -4.18 10.89
C VAL A 66 16.51 -4.96 12.19
N HIS A 67 16.73 -4.25 13.29
CA HIS A 67 16.68 -4.82 14.63
C HIS A 67 15.45 -4.28 15.35
N ARG A 68 14.73 -5.16 16.03
CA ARG A 68 13.63 -4.80 16.93
C ARG A 68 14.00 -5.21 18.34
N SER A 69 13.78 -4.33 19.30
CA SER A 69 13.97 -4.59 20.72
C SER A 69 12.68 -4.26 21.46
N HIS A 70 12.41 -5.05 22.48
CA HIS A 70 11.27 -4.89 23.37
C HIS A 70 11.78 -4.55 24.78
N TRP A 71 10.95 -3.88 25.57
CA TRP A 71 11.30 -3.57 26.94
C TRP A 71 11.63 -4.83 27.79
N THR A 72 11.03 -5.97 27.43
CA THR A 72 11.28 -7.27 28.06
C THR A 72 12.68 -7.84 27.80
N ASP A 73 13.41 -7.29 26.81
CA ASP A 73 14.79 -7.68 26.52
C ASP A 73 15.77 -7.08 27.53
N ALA A 74 15.35 -6.03 28.23
CA ALA A 74 16.14 -5.38 29.27
C ALA A 74 16.02 -6.15 30.60
N PRO A 75 17.11 -6.23 31.38
CA PRO A 75 17.04 -6.80 32.72
C PRO A 75 15.98 -6.08 33.59
N ARG A 76 15.12 -6.86 34.25
CA ARG A 76 14.02 -6.32 35.06
C ARG A 76 14.50 -5.25 36.08
N ALA A 77 15.69 -5.44 36.64
CA ALA A 77 16.29 -4.49 37.59
C ALA A 77 16.57 -3.10 37.00
N TRP A 78 16.66 -2.98 35.66
CA TRP A 78 16.89 -1.69 35.00
C TRP A 78 15.59 -0.93 34.76
N LEU A 79 14.46 -1.62 34.68
CA LEU A 79 13.17 -1.04 34.34
C LEU A 79 12.46 -0.41 35.53
N GLY A 80 12.62 -0.98 36.71
CA GLY A 80 11.90 -0.58 37.91
C GLY A 80 10.47 -1.14 38.00
N GLU A 81 10.04 -1.45 39.23
CA GLU A 81 8.73 -2.09 39.44
C GLU A 81 7.54 -1.21 39.05
N ALA A 82 7.66 0.13 39.18
CA ALA A 82 6.59 1.05 38.79
C ALA A 82 6.32 1.02 37.28
N PHE A 83 7.38 1.00 36.45
CA PHE A 83 7.24 0.87 34.98
C PHE A 83 6.55 -0.44 34.62
N ILE A 84 6.99 -1.55 35.21
CA ILE A 84 6.44 -2.87 34.93
C ILE A 84 4.96 -2.93 35.32
N ALA A 85 4.59 -2.38 36.48
CA ALA A 85 3.21 -2.38 36.95
C ALA A 85 2.30 -1.58 35.98
N VAL A 86 2.77 -0.45 35.45
CA VAL A 86 2.02 0.34 34.46
C VAL A 86 1.84 -0.44 33.15
N ALA A 87 2.90 -1.10 32.66
CA ALA A 87 2.86 -1.91 31.46
C ALA A 87 1.85 -3.05 31.58
N GLU A 88 1.91 -3.82 32.66
CA GLU A 88 1.00 -4.95 32.92
C GLU A 88 -0.45 -4.48 33.13
N ALA A 89 -0.67 -3.37 33.79
CA ALA A 89 -2.00 -2.78 33.94
C ALA A 89 -2.58 -2.35 32.58
N LEU A 90 -1.79 -1.77 31.70
CA LEU A 90 -2.22 -1.43 30.34
C LEU A 90 -2.52 -2.69 29.54
N LYS A 91 -1.66 -3.71 29.61
CA LYS A 91 -1.86 -5.01 28.95
C LYS A 91 -3.21 -5.64 29.32
N ALA A 92 -3.54 -5.63 30.61
CA ALA A 92 -4.81 -6.17 31.09
C ALA A 92 -6.03 -5.36 30.64
N ARG A 93 -5.92 -4.02 30.60
CA ARG A 93 -7.04 -3.13 30.30
C ARG A 93 -7.25 -2.91 28.82
N ASN A 94 -6.15 -2.73 28.04
CA ASN A 94 -6.17 -2.43 26.63
C ASN A 94 -5.00 -3.12 25.91
N PRO A 95 -5.14 -4.41 25.53
CA PRO A 95 -4.08 -5.16 24.87
C PRO A 95 -3.60 -4.55 23.54
N LYS A 96 -4.48 -3.84 22.79
CA LYS A 96 -4.11 -3.18 21.54
C LYS A 96 -3.17 -2.02 21.81
N ALA A 97 -3.48 -1.15 22.76
CA ALA A 97 -2.61 -0.05 23.16
C ALA A 97 -1.27 -0.58 23.71
N TYR A 98 -1.30 -1.64 24.53
CA TYR A 98 -0.08 -2.26 25.04
C TYR A 98 0.84 -2.75 23.91
N ARG A 99 0.32 -3.46 22.91
CA ARG A 99 1.12 -3.90 21.77
C ARG A 99 1.77 -2.73 21.02
N HIS A 100 1.04 -1.63 20.89
CA HIS A 100 1.62 -0.45 20.26
C HIS A 100 2.68 0.23 21.12
N GLU A 101 2.34 0.58 22.37
CA GLU A 101 3.17 1.42 23.23
C GLU A 101 4.38 0.70 23.81
N TYR A 102 4.25 -0.62 24.07
CA TYR A 102 5.28 -1.42 24.75
C TYR A 102 5.96 -2.45 23.84
N ASP A 103 5.24 -3.06 22.92
CA ASP A 103 5.81 -4.04 21.99
C ASP A 103 6.21 -3.41 20.64
N GLY A 104 5.93 -2.12 20.42
CA GLY A 104 6.32 -1.39 19.21
C GLY A 104 5.60 -1.88 17.95
N GLU A 105 4.39 -2.43 18.09
CA GLU A 105 3.60 -2.85 16.94
C GLU A 105 2.85 -1.68 16.31
N ALA A 106 2.86 -1.61 14.97
CA ALA A 106 1.99 -0.71 14.23
C ALA A 106 0.58 -1.34 14.18
N THR A 107 -0.22 -1.08 15.21
CA THR A 107 -1.54 -1.70 15.40
C THR A 107 -2.67 -1.06 14.58
N GLY A 108 -2.35 -0.05 13.76
CA GLY A 108 -3.32 0.75 13.02
C GLY A 108 -4.07 1.76 13.89
N THR A 109 -4.48 2.86 13.26
CA THR A 109 -5.21 3.94 13.94
C THR A 109 -6.69 3.61 14.10
N GLY A 110 -7.21 2.65 13.32
CA GLY A 110 -8.63 2.37 13.17
C GLY A 110 -9.34 3.32 12.21
N ALA A 111 -8.58 4.18 11.53
CA ALA A 111 -9.10 5.09 10.51
C ALA A 111 -9.01 4.46 9.10
N ASN A 112 -9.28 3.17 8.99
CA ASN A 112 -9.18 2.45 7.73
C ASN A 112 -10.09 3.06 6.66
N VAL A 113 -9.57 3.17 5.43
CA VAL A 113 -10.34 3.65 4.27
C VAL A 113 -11.38 2.63 3.85
N ILE A 114 -10.99 1.35 3.86
CA ILE A 114 -11.89 0.22 3.65
C ILE A 114 -12.10 -0.49 4.98
N ASP A 115 -13.34 -0.83 5.28
CA ASP A 115 -13.68 -1.56 6.49
C ASP A 115 -12.93 -2.90 6.54
N PRO A 116 -12.09 -3.14 7.55
CA PRO A 116 -11.35 -4.38 7.65
C PRO A 116 -12.22 -5.63 7.78
N GLU A 117 -13.47 -5.50 8.25
CA GLU A 117 -14.37 -6.63 8.43
C GLU A 117 -14.86 -7.23 7.11
N ILE A 118 -14.83 -6.44 6.01
CA ILE A 118 -15.22 -6.92 4.68
C ILE A 118 -14.02 -7.44 3.87
N ILE A 119 -12.78 -7.27 4.33
CA ILE A 119 -11.58 -7.70 3.60
C ILE A 119 -11.21 -9.12 4.01
N GLU A 120 -11.07 -10.00 3.03
CA GLU A 120 -10.61 -11.37 3.20
C GLU A 120 -9.37 -11.61 2.32
N VAL A 121 -8.18 -11.68 2.95
CA VAL A 121 -6.93 -11.99 2.25
C VAL A 121 -6.69 -13.49 2.34
N ARG A 122 -6.86 -14.20 1.25
CA ARG A 122 -6.63 -15.64 1.14
C ARG A 122 -6.42 -16.09 -0.31
N PRO A 123 -5.78 -17.24 -0.54
CA PRO A 123 -5.76 -17.84 -1.86
C PRO A 123 -7.20 -18.08 -2.40
N ILE A 124 -7.37 -17.83 -3.69
CA ILE A 124 -8.61 -18.12 -4.44
C ILE A 124 -8.39 -19.45 -5.17
N THR A 125 -9.27 -20.42 -4.94
CA THR A 125 -9.14 -21.75 -5.57
C THR A 125 -9.46 -21.70 -7.07
N ASP A 126 -9.01 -22.70 -7.81
CA ASP A 126 -9.29 -22.78 -9.25
C ASP A 126 -10.79 -22.92 -9.51
N GLU A 127 -11.52 -23.66 -8.65
CA GLU A 127 -12.97 -23.80 -8.74
C GLU A 127 -13.70 -22.48 -8.52
N GLU A 128 -13.21 -21.65 -7.57
CA GLU A 128 -13.76 -20.31 -7.36
C GLU A 128 -13.48 -19.43 -8.58
N ARG A 129 -12.26 -19.46 -9.13
CA ARG A 129 -11.88 -18.66 -10.31
C ARG A 129 -12.72 -19.03 -11.55
N GLU A 130 -12.95 -20.31 -11.78
CA GLU A 130 -13.77 -20.81 -12.91
C GLU A 130 -15.25 -20.46 -12.79
N ALA A 131 -15.74 -20.26 -11.54
CA ALA A 131 -17.14 -19.88 -11.28
C ALA A 131 -17.38 -18.37 -11.41
N LEU A 132 -16.33 -17.55 -11.49
CA LEU A 132 -16.44 -16.10 -11.57
C LEU A 132 -16.62 -15.64 -13.02
N ASP A 133 -17.60 -14.78 -13.20
CA ASP A 133 -17.85 -14.01 -14.42
C ASP A 133 -17.73 -12.51 -14.11
N ASN A 134 -18.18 -11.63 -15.02
CA ASN A 134 -18.11 -10.17 -14.85
C ASN A 134 -16.69 -9.69 -14.52
N ILE A 135 -15.72 -10.11 -15.33
CA ILE A 135 -14.32 -9.69 -15.22
C ILE A 135 -14.16 -8.26 -15.74
N ALA A 136 -13.34 -7.48 -15.06
CA ALA A 136 -12.94 -6.16 -15.52
C ALA A 136 -11.47 -5.88 -15.16
N HIS A 137 -10.85 -5.00 -15.96
CA HIS A 137 -9.45 -4.62 -15.82
C HIS A 137 -9.35 -3.13 -15.53
N GLY A 138 -8.55 -2.79 -14.51
CA GLY A 138 -8.26 -1.40 -14.17
C GLY A 138 -6.78 -1.12 -14.19
N VAL A 139 -6.41 0.06 -14.66
CA VAL A 139 -5.00 0.47 -14.75
C VAL A 139 -4.82 1.83 -14.10
N ASP A 140 -4.00 1.89 -13.08
CA ASP A 140 -3.50 3.13 -12.52
C ASP A 140 -2.13 3.49 -13.10
N ALA A 141 -2.01 4.73 -13.55
CA ALA A 141 -0.82 5.22 -14.23
C ALA A 141 0.15 5.84 -13.22
N GLY A 142 1.21 5.14 -12.88
CA GLY A 142 2.26 5.66 -12.02
C GLY A 142 3.47 6.21 -12.79
N SER A 143 3.95 7.39 -12.41
CA SER A 143 5.26 7.91 -12.85
C SER A 143 6.22 8.13 -11.66
N VAL A 144 5.69 8.48 -10.51
CA VAL A 144 6.38 8.62 -9.20
C VAL A 144 5.93 7.53 -8.26
N HIS A 145 4.69 7.08 -8.40
CA HIS A 145 4.07 5.93 -7.77
C HIS A 145 4.16 4.70 -8.68
N PRO A 146 3.92 3.50 -8.21
CA PRO A 146 3.83 2.32 -9.06
C PRO A 146 2.78 2.49 -10.16
N TRP A 147 3.07 1.95 -11.34
CA TRP A 147 2.04 1.60 -12.28
C TRP A 147 1.41 0.29 -11.80
N VAL A 148 0.08 0.20 -11.79
CA VAL A 148 -0.65 -0.97 -11.34
C VAL A 148 -1.74 -1.33 -12.31
N HIS A 149 -1.85 -2.62 -12.61
CA HIS A 149 -2.98 -3.26 -13.29
C HIS A 149 -3.66 -4.24 -12.34
N GLU A 150 -4.97 -4.15 -12.22
CA GLU A 150 -5.81 -5.08 -11.45
C GLU A 150 -6.82 -5.76 -12.35
N ARG A 151 -6.83 -7.09 -12.34
CA ARG A 151 -7.88 -7.93 -12.90
C ARG A 151 -8.82 -8.34 -11.79
N VAL A 152 -10.07 -7.91 -11.87
CA VAL A 152 -11.06 -8.14 -10.82
C VAL A 152 -12.31 -8.82 -11.38
N ALA A 153 -13.02 -9.57 -10.52
CA ALA A 153 -14.37 -10.08 -10.82
C ALA A 153 -15.36 -9.53 -9.80
N TYR A 154 -16.60 -9.31 -10.22
CA TYR A 154 -17.67 -8.86 -9.34
C TYR A 154 -18.86 -9.79 -9.36
N ASP A 155 -19.10 -10.45 -8.24
CA ASP A 155 -20.34 -11.19 -8.00
C ASP A 155 -21.43 -10.18 -7.62
N MET A 156 -22.36 -9.95 -8.57
CA MET A 156 -23.45 -8.98 -8.40
C MET A 156 -24.56 -9.47 -7.48
N ASP A 157 -24.72 -10.77 -7.31
CA ASP A 157 -25.77 -11.36 -6.47
C ASP A 157 -25.38 -11.30 -5.00
N GLU A 158 -24.13 -11.65 -4.69
CA GLU A 158 -23.58 -11.67 -3.32
C GLU A 158 -22.90 -10.35 -2.94
N HIS A 159 -22.73 -9.41 -3.87
CA HIS A 159 -22.00 -8.16 -3.69
C HIS A 159 -20.55 -8.38 -3.22
N VAL A 160 -19.84 -9.32 -3.84
CA VAL A 160 -18.44 -9.65 -3.54
C VAL A 160 -17.54 -9.23 -4.67
N LEU A 161 -16.50 -8.48 -4.34
CA LEU A 161 -15.42 -8.15 -5.28
C LEU A 161 -14.23 -9.10 -5.06
N TRP A 162 -13.71 -9.64 -6.13
CA TRP A 162 -12.57 -10.54 -6.14
C TRP A 162 -11.39 -9.88 -6.88
N LEU A 163 -10.24 -9.74 -6.23
CA LEU A 163 -9.00 -9.34 -6.88
C LEU A 163 -8.24 -10.61 -7.27
N LEU A 164 -8.17 -10.84 -8.57
CA LEU A 164 -7.72 -12.12 -9.15
C LEU A 164 -6.25 -12.11 -9.55
N ASN A 165 -5.80 -11.04 -10.19
CA ASN A 165 -4.42 -10.87 -10.66
C ASN A 165 -4.02 -9.40 -10.62
N GLU A 166 -2.76 -9.18 -10.32
CA GLU A 166 -2.12 -7.87 -10.24
C GLU A 166 -0.81 -7.89 -11.02
N ASP A 167 -0.58 -6.85 -11.79
CA ASP A 167 0.74 -6.53 -12.29
C ASP A 167 1.13 -5.14 -11.78
N SER A 168 2.37 -5.00 -11.32
CA SER A 168 2.88 -3.70 -10.84
C SER A 168 4.29 -3.44 -11.34
N ALA A 169 4.60 -2.19 -11.61
CA ALA A 169 5.91 -1.78 -12.10
C ALA A 169 6.31 -0.41 -11.58
N THR A 170 7.62 -0.19 -11.41
CA THR A 170 8.18 1.08 -10.96
C THR A 170 9.34 1.53 -11.86
N GLY A 171 9.66 2.83 -11.84
CA GLY A 171 10.80 3.37 -12.58
C GLY A 171 10.70 3.14 -14.09
N SER A 172 11.75 2.59 -14.69
CA SER A 172 11.79 2.32 -16.14
C SER A 172 10.82 1.23 -16.60
N GLU A 173 10.46 0.30 -15.73
CA GLU A 173 9.52 -0.78 -16.05
C GLU A 173 8.05 -0.30 -16.08
N ALA A 174 7.74 0.81 -15.42
CA ALA A 174 6.43 1.47 -15.46
C ALA A 174 6.18 2.28 -16.76
N HIS A 175 7.14 2.31 -17.68
CA HIS A 175 6.99 3.04 -18.94
C HIS A 175 6.03 2.32 -19.90
N ASP A 176 5.16 3.07 -20.60
CA ASP A 176 4.11 2.54 -21.48
C ASP A 176 4.63 1.50 -22.50
N THR A 177 5.89 1.67 -22.97
CA THR A 177 6.55 0.72 -23.90
C THR A 177 6.84 -0.65 -23.30
N LYS A 178 6.77 -0.78 -21.98
CA LYS A 178 6.97 -2.02 -21.23
C LYS A 178 5.64 -2.58 -20.75
N THR A 179 4.77 -1.72 -20.26
CA THR A 179 3.49 -2.14 -19.68
C THR A 179 2.47 -2.54 -20.74
N ALA A 180 2.49 -1.94 -21.95
CA ALA A 180 1.58 -2.35 -23.03
C ALA A 180 1.84 -3.79 -23.52
N PRO A 181 3.08 -4.22 -23.82
CA PRO A 181 3.35 -5.62 -24.17
C PRO A 181 2.99 -6.58 -23.04
N LEU A 182 3.29 -6.21 -21.77
CA LEU A 182 2.93 -7.03 -20.62
C LEU A 182 1.41 -7.26 -20.55
N LEU A 183 0.62 -6.20 -20.69
CA LEU A 183 -0.84 -6.31 -20.69
C LEU A 183 -1.34 -7.16 -21.86
N ALA A 184 -0.78 -7.01 -23.06
CA ALA A 184 -1.16 -7.84 -24.21
C ALA A 184 -0.91 -9.33 -23.95
N GLU A 185 0.26 -9.68 -23.37
CA GLU A 185 0.59 -11.05 -22.97
C GLU A 185 -0.39 -11.60 -21.92
N ARG A 186 -0.72 -10.79 -20.90
CA ARG A 186 -1.67 -11.19 -19.86
C ARG A 186 -3.07 -11.44 -20.38
N LEU A 187 -3.57 -10.53 -21.23
CA LEU A 187 -4.90 -10.67 -21.81
C LEU A 187 -4.98 -11.91 -22.73
N GLU A 188 -3.91 -12.20 -23.47
CA GLU A 188 -3.82 -13.44 -24.29
C GLU A 188 -3.82 -14.70 -23.40
N GLU A 189 -3.06 -14.68 -22.26
CA GLU A 189 -3.04 -15.81 -21.31
C GLU A 189 -4.43 -16.11 -20.72
N TRP A 190 -5.31 -15.12 -20.64
CA TRP A 190 -6.64 -15.25 -20.03
C TRP A 190 -7.78 -15.37 -21.06
N ASP A 191 -7.48 -15.42 -22.37
CA ASP A 191 -8.47 -15.36 -23.47
C ASP A 191 -9.37 -14.09 -23.37
N GLU A 192 -8.77 -12.95 -22.99
CA GLU A 192 -9.45 -11.67 -22.70
C GLU A 192 -8.94 -10.51 -23.58
N GLU A 193 -8.39 -10.77 -24.77
CA GLU A 193 -7.78 -9.76 -25.67
C GLU A 193 -8.76 -8.65 -26.08
N ASP A 194 -10.05 -8.95 -26.11
CA ASP A 194 -11.11 -7.99 -26.41
C ASP A 194 -11.60 -7.22 -25.17
N ALA A 195 -11.02 -7.46 -23.99
CA ALA A 195 -11.46 -6.81 -22.76
C ALA A 195 -11.10 -5.31 -22.73
N ASP A 196 -12.01 -4.49 -22.20
CA ASP A 196 -11.76 -3.08 -21.97
C ASP A 196 -10.82 -2.88 -20.76
N LEU A 197 -9.74 -2.12 -20.97
CA LEU A 197 -8.83 -1.67 -19.92
C LEU A 197 -9.27 -0.29 -19.41
N TRP A 198 -9.80 -0.23 -18.21
CA TRP A 198 -10.29 1.02 -17.59
C TRP A 198 -9.14 1.76 -16.91
N CYS A 199 -8.65 2.81 -17.54
CA CYS A 199 -7.47 3.54 -17.12
C CYS A 199 -7.83 4.87 -16.43
N ASP A 200 -6.92 5.37 -15.56
CA ASP A 200 -7.08 6.74 -15.06
C ASP A 200 -7.31 7.72 -16.21
N SER A 201 -8.39 8.45 -16.13
CA SER A 201 -8.77 9.44 -17.16
C SER A 201 -7.78 10.59 -17.30
N ALA A 202 -6.89 10.81 -16.34
CA ALA A 202 -5.81 11.79 -16.41
C ALA A 202 -4.64 11.28 -17.27
N ALA A 203 -4.44 9.97 -17.41
CA ALA A 203 -3.35 9.32 -18.14
C ALA A 203 -3.61 9.26 -19.66
N LYS A 204 -3.98 10.37 -20.27
CA LYS A 204 -4.37 10.41 -21.69
C LYS A 204 -3.29 9.91 -22.66
N GLY A 205 -2.01 10.13 -22.34
CA GLY A 205 -0.87 9.69 -23.15
C GLY A 205 -0.76 8.19 -23.15
N MET A 206 -0.82 7.55 -22.00
CA MET A 206 -0.81 6.09 -21.81
C MET A 206 -2.00 5.44 -22.54
N ILE A 207 -3.22 5.96 -22.34
CA ILE A 207 -4.42 5.44 -23.03
C ILE A 207 -4.24 5.45 -24.53
N LEU A 208 -3.78 6.59 -25.10
CA LEU A 208 -3.55 6.70 -26.55
C LEU A 208 -2.48 5.71 -27.02
N TYR A 209 -1.39 5.58 -26.28
CA TYR A 209 -0.33 4.63 -26.61
C TYR A 209 -0.84 3.19 -26.60
N TYR A 210 -1.57 2.77 -25.56
CA TYR A 210 -2.17 1.44 -25.48
C TYR A 210 -3.11 1.14 -26.63
N GLN A 211 -3.97 2.10 -27.01
CA GLN A 211 -4.82 1.99 -28.19
C GLN A 211 -4.03 1.82 -29.50
N GLN A 212 -2.89 2.51 -29.63
CA GLN A 212 -2.00 2.33 -30.79
C GLN A 212 -1.32 0.96 -30.82
N GLN A 213 -1.17 0.31 -29.67
CA GLN A 213 -0.67 -1.06 -29.55
C GLN A 213 -1.76 -2.12 -29.72
N GLY A 214 -3.01 -1.73 -29.97
CA GLY A 214 -4.14 -2.64 -30.18
C GLY A 214 -4.93 -2.99 -28.93
N LEU A 215 -4.57 -2.43 -27.77
CA LEU A 215 -5.30 -2.67 -26.52
C LEU A 215 -6.59 -1.82 -26.46
N HIS A 216 -7.63 -2.34 -25.87
CA HIS A 216 -8.92 -1.67 -25.70
C HIS A 216 -8.93 -0.71 -24.50
N ALA A 217 -7.90 0.15 -24.39
CA ALA A 217 -7.77 1.10 -23.31
C ALA A 217 -8.83 2.21 -23.36
N ARG A 218 -9.52 2.41 -22.25
CA ARG A 218 -10.60 3.40 -22.09
C ARG A 218 -10.39 4.22 -20.82
N LYS A 219 -10.99 5.40 -20.82
CA LYS A 219 -11.04 6.21 -19.59
C LYS A 219 -12.02 5.59 -18.61
N ALA A 220 -11.58 5.34 -17.40
CA ALA A 220 -12.47 4.96 -16.31
C ALA A 220 -13.55 6.03 -16.10
N TYR A 221 -14.74 5.60 -15.76
CA TYR A 221 -15.85 6.51 -15.49
C TYR A 221 -15.57 7.27 -14.18
N LYS A 222 -15.58 8.60 -14.28
CA LYS A 222 -15.54 9.49 -13.13
C LYS A 222 -16.90 10.15 -12.98
N GLN A 223 -17.63 9.81 -11.92
CA GLN A 223 -18.89 10.48 -11.59
C GLN A 223 -18.60 11.60 -10.58
N GLY A 224 -18.90 12.85 -10.98
CA GLY A 224 -18.84 13.99 -10.09
C GLY A 224 -17.45 14.49 -9.71
N VAL A 225 -17.43 15.45 -8.79
CA VAL A 225 -16.21 16.14 -8.33
C VAL A 225 -15.37 15.27 -7.37
N ASN A 226 -15.99 14.25 -6.74
CA ASN A 226 -15.40 13.44 -5.67
C ASN A 226 -15.28 11.95 -6.03
N SER A 227 -14.80 11.66 -7.22
CA SER A 227 -14.63 10.31 -7.71
C SER A 227 -13.89 9.34 -6.75
N PRO A 228 -12.78 9.69 -6.06
CA PRO A 228 -12.13 8.80 -5.10
C PRO A 228 -13.03 8.45 -3.91
N SER A 229 -13.71 9.45 -3.32
CA SER A 229 -14.61 9.22 -2.18
C SER A 229 -15.84 8.38 -2.56
N GLU A 230 -16.33 8.49 -3.81
CA GLU A 230 -17.44 7.66 -4.28
C GLU A 230 -17.00 6.21 -4.49
N ARG A 231 -15.80 5.97 -5.02
CA ARG A 231 -15.22 4.64 -5.12
C ARG A 231 -15.09 4.00 -3.75
N VAL A 232 -14.51 4.72 -2.78
CA VAL A 232 -14.38 4.22 -1.39
C VAL A 232 -15.75 3.90 -0.79
N ARG A 233 -16.77 4.73 -1.01
CA ARG A 233 -18.13 4.44 -0.54
C ARG A 233 -18.71 3.19 -1.20
N TRP A 234 -18.43 2.96 -2.48
CA TRP A 234 -18.88 1.75 -3.16
C TRP A 234 -18.19 0.51 -2.59
N PHE A 235 -16.86 0.54 -2.43
CA PHE A 235 -16.13 -0.55 -1.79
C PHE A 235 -16.69 -0.88 -0.40
N ASN A 236 -16.95 0.14 0.43
CA ASN A 236 -17.50 -0.05 1.79
C ASN A 236 -18.99 -0.49 1.82
N ARG A 237 -19.65 -0.60 0.68
CA ARG A 237 -21.00 -1.19 0.57
C ARG A 237 -20.99 -2.64 0.15
N LEU A 238 -19.83 -3.15 -0.25
CA LEU A 238 -19.69 -4.56 -0.60
C LEU A 238 -19.89 -5.44 0.63
N THR A 239 -20.37 -6.64 0.40
CA THR A 239 -20.43 -7.67 1.43
C THR A 239 -19.05 -8.17 1.77
N LYS A 240 -18.17 -8.27 0.75
CA LYS A 240 -16.81 -8.75 0.90
C LYS A 240 -15.89 -8.28 -0.24
N ILE A 241 -14.61 -8.16 0.09
CA ILE A 241 -13.51 -8.00 -0.86
C ILE A 241 -12.54 -9.15 -0.62
N VAL A 242 -12.41 -10.06 -1.58
CA VAL A 242 -11.48 -11.20 -1.51
C VAL A 242 -10.23 -10.86 -2.31
N ILE A 243 -9.06 -10.98 -1.69
CA ILE A 243 -7.77 -10.65 -2.29
C ILE A 243 -6.88 -11.90 -2.25
N ASP A 244 -6.43 -12.36 -3.40
CA ASP A 244 -5.48 -13.47 -3.47
C ASP A 244 -4.05 -12.95 -3.25
N PRO A 245 -3.39 -13.24 -2.10
CA PRO A 245 -2.05 -12.72 -1.82
C PRO A 245 -0.95 -13.31 -2.72
N ASN A 246 -1.24 -14.41 -3.43
CA ASN A 246 -0.27 -15.04 -4.34
C ASN A 246 -0.21 -14.32 -5.69
N THR A 247 -1.33 -13.78 -6.13
CA THR A 247 -1.48 -13.13 -7.45
C THR A 247 -1.72 -11.62 -7.35
N CYS A 248 -2.09 -11.11 -6.15
CA CYS A 248 -2.28 -9.68 -5.84
C CYS A 248 -1.52 -9.30 -4.56
N PRO A 249 -0.19 -9.47 -4.50
CA PRO A 249 0.58 -9.26 -3.28
C PRO A 249 0.59 -7.80 -2.81
N LEU A 250 0.61 -6.83 -3.73
CA LEU A 250 0.61 -5.42 -3.41
C LEU A 250 -0.76 -4.98 -2.87
N ALA A 251 -1.85 -5.42 -3.51
CA ALA A 251 -3.21 -5.15 -3.03
C ALA A 251 -3.45 -5.76 -1.65
N ALA A 252 -2.95 -6.99 -1.41
CA ALA A 252 -3.06 -7.66 -0.11
C ALA A 252 -2.29 -6.91 1.00
N GLU A 253 -1.25 -6.16 0.67
CA GLU A 253 -0.54 -5.29 1.62
C GLU A 253 -1.20 -3.91 1.74
N GLN A 254 -1.51 -3.24 0.62
CA GLN A 254 -1.96 -1.84 0.59
C GLN A 254 -3.40 -1.68 1.09
N ILE A 255 -4.36 -2.45 0.55
CA ILE A 255 -5.79 -2.21 0.81
C ILE A 255 -6.17 -2.34 2.29
N PRO A 256 -5.75 -3.40 3.02
CA PRO A 256 -6.05 -3.50 4.45
C PRO A 256 -5.34 -2.45 5.32
N ALA A 257 -4.21 -1.93 4.84
CA ALA A 257 -3.37 -1.00 5.59
C ALA A 257 -3.70 0.47 5.30
N LEU A 258 -4.55 0.75 4.29
CA LEU A 258 -4.86 2.12 3.87
C LEU A 258 -5.69 2.84 4.93
N GLU A 259 -5.19 3.96 5.44
CA GLU A 259 -5.84 4.76 6.49
C GLU A 259 -6.02 6.21 6.03
N TYR A 260 -7.13 6.82 6.43
CA TYR A 260 -7.34 8.26 6.23
C TYR A 260 -6.25 9.09 6.90
N VAL A 261 -6.00 10.26 6.33
CA VAL A 261 -5.04 11.21 6.92
C VAL A 261 -5.53 11.65 8.30
N ILE A 262 -4.63 11.57 9.28
CA ILE A 262 -4.89 12.04 10.65
C ILE A 262 -4.19 13.40 10.84
N THR A 263 -4.90 14.35 11.42
CA THR A 263 -4.34 15.66 11.75
C THR A 263 -3.31 15.55 12.88
N PRO A 264 -2.41 16.54 13.05
CA PRO A 264 -1.50 16.57 14.20
C PRO A 264 -2.22 16.58 15.58
N SER A 265 -3.50 17.00 15.62
CA SER A 265 -4.33 16.95 16.83
C SER A 265 -4.94 15.57 17.10
N GLY A 266 -4.78 14.59 16.16
CA GLY A 266 -5.32 13.25 16.30
C GLY A 266 -6.71 13.06 15.68
N ASP A 267 -7.25 14.08 14.99
CA ASP A 267 -8.55 13.97 14.34
C ASP A 267 -8.44 13.22 13.01
N ILE A 268 -9.30 12.25 12.79
CA ILE A 268 -9.40 11.53 11.52
C ILE A 268 -10.05 12.45 10.49
N THR A 269 -9.39 12.63 9.36
CA THR A 269 -9.97 13.38 8.23
C THR A 269 -10.62 12.40 7.24
N GLU A 270 -11.49 12.93 6.36
CA GLU A 270 -12.00 12.16 5.21
C GLU A 270 -11.04 12.25 3.99
N THR A 271 -9.80 12.68 4.21
CA THR A 271 -8.81 12.82 3.15
C THR A 271 -8.08 11.50 2.95
N LEU A 272 -8.13 10.97 1.74
CA LEU A 272 -7.34 9.79 1.36
C LEU A 272 -5.84 10.14 1.37
N PRO A 273 -4.98 9.24 1.82
CA PRO A 273 -3.54 9.43 1.69
C PRO A 273 -3.18 9.41 0.20
N LYS A 274 -2.13 10.13 -0.18
CA LYS A 274 -1.60 10.11 -1.55
C LYS A 274 -0.39 9.17 -1.66
N VAL A 275 -0.47 8.05 -1.00
CA VAL A 275 0.58 7.02 -0.96
C VAL A 275 -0.08 5.68 -0.69
N ASP A 276 0.40 4.66 -1.39
CA ASP A 276 -0.05 3.27 -1.27
C ASP A 276 -1.56 3.08 -1.55
N ASP A 277 -2.14 3.93 -2.41
CA ASP A 277 -3.52 3.86 -2.89
C ASP A 277 -3.64 3.31 -4.32
N ASP A 278 -2.49 2.98 -4.94
CA ASP A 278 -2.39 2.63 -6.36
C ASP A 278 -3.23 1.38 -6.72
N THR A 279 -3.22 0.35 -5.87
CA THR A 279 -4.02 -0.89 -6.10
C THR A 279 -5.52 -0.65 -5.89
N LEU A 280 -5.90 0.15 -4.89
CA LEU A 280 -7.29 0.53 -4.67
C LEU A 280 -7.80 1.41 -5.82
N ASP A 281 -6.98 2.29 -6.35
CA ASP A 281 -7.32 3.13 -7.49
C ASP A 281 -7.47 2.28 -8.76
N ALA A 282 -6.55 1.35 -9.05
CA ALA A 282 -6.65 0.43 -10.18
C ALA A 282 -7.91 -0.46 -10.08
N ALA A 283 -8.15 -1.10 -8.92
CA ALA A 283 -9.38 -1.87 -8.69
C ALA A 283 -10.64 -0.99 -8.83
N GLY A 284 -10.58 0.27 -8.37
CA GLY A 284 -11.66 1.23 -8.52
C GLY A 284 -11.91 1.67 -9.96
N TYR A 285 -10.86 1.71 -10.80
CA TYR A 285 -11.04 1.95 -12.24
C TYR A 285 -11.70 0.76 -12.93
N ALA A 286 -11.30 -0.46 -12.61
CA ALA A 286 -12.00 -1.67 -13.08
C ALA A 286 -13.48 -1.64 -12.66
N ALA A 287 -13.75 -1.39 -11.39
CA ALA A 287 -15.11 -1.35 -10.83
C ALA A 287 -15.96 -0.19 -11.36
N SER A 288 -15.36 0.80 -12.05
CA SER A 288 -16.09 2.00 -12.51
C SER A 288 -17.29 1.69 -13.39
N VAL A 289 -17.30 0.55 -14.09
CA VAL A 289 -18.43 0.10 -14.91
C VAL A 289 -19.65 -0.25 -14.06
N TRP A 290 -19.45 -0.90 -12.93
CA TRP A 290 -20.52 -1.31 -12.01
C TRP A 290 -20.97 -0.13 -11.15
N ILE A 291 -20.02 0.68 -10.64
CA ILE A 291 -20.29 1.92 -9.90
C ILE A 291 -21.23 2.83 -10.70
N ARG A 292 -20.97 2.98 -12.01
CA ARG A 292 -21.80 3.79 -12.91
C ARG A 292 -23.23 3.26 -13.05
N GLN A 293 -23.41 1.95 -13.02
CA GLN A 293 -24.73 1.31 -13.15
C GLN A 293 -25.53 1.33 -11.84
N GLY A 294 -24.89 1.72 -10.73
CA GLY A 294 -25.49 1.74 -9.41
C GLY A 294 -25.61 0.34 -8.78
N LEU A 295 -24.79 -0.59 -9.28
CA LEU A 295 -24.70 -1.98 -8.81
C LEU A 295 -23.78 -2.10 -7.61
#